data_f5ae903e702e95b9406916e2ecda8035
#
_entry.id   f5ae903e702e95b9406916e2ecda8035
#
_cell.length_a   1.000
_cell.length_b   1.000
_cell.length_c   1.000
_cell.angle_alpha   90.00
_cell.angle_beta   90.00
_cell.angle_gamma   90.00
#
_symmetry.space_group_name_H-M   'P 1'
#
loop_
_entity.id
_entity.type
_entity.pdbx_description
1 polymer ?
#
loop_
_entity_poly.entity_id
_entity_poly.type
_entity_poly.pdbx_seq_one_letter_code
_entity_poly.pdbx_strand_id
1 'polypeptide(L)'
;YDELATVNGKLAQVVKITGDEVTLQVFEGTEGIPTNAEVVFLGKAPTIKVSEQLSGRFFNAFGDPIDGGPEIEGEEVEIGGPSVNPVRRKQPSELIATGIAGIDLNNTLVSGQKIPFFADPDQPFNQVMANVALRAETDKIILGGMGMTNDDYLYFKNVFSNAGALDRIVSFVNTTENPPVERL
;
A
#
# COMPACT_ATOMS: atom_id res chain seq x y z
N TYR A 1 -2.06 6.19 20.39
CA TYR A 1 -2.00 5.03 19.49
C TYR A 1 -1.63 5.54 18.11
N ASP A 2 -0.89 4.73 17.33
CA ASP A 2 -0.45 5.00 15.95
C ASP A 2 0.60 6.13 15.79
N GLU A 3 1.11 6.67 16.88
CA GLU A 3 2.20 7.64 16.87
C GLU A 3 3.51 6.96 16.46
N LEU A 4 4.28 7.62 15.62
CA LEU A 4 5.60 7.14 15.23
C LEU A 4 6.65 7.48 16.28
N ALA A 5 7.61 6.59 16.43
CA ALA A 5 8.79 6.76 17.26
C ALA A 5 10.03 6.23 16.54
N THR A 6 11.21 6.56 17.05
CA THR A 6 12.43 5.86 16.66
C THR A 6 13.04 5.16 17.86
N VAL A 7 13.56 3.96 17.65
CA VAL A 7 14.28 3.17 18.65
C VAL A 7 15.67 2.91 18.12
N ASN A 8 16.67 3.53 18.72
CA ASN A 8 18.07 3.49 18.24
C ASN A 8 18.17 3.86 16.74
N GLY A 9 17.39 4.85 16.29
CA GLY A 9 17.34 5.32 14.90
C GLY A 9 16.44 4.51 13.96
N LYS A 10 15.95 3.32 14.38
CA LYS A 10 15.00 2.52 13.59
C LYS A 10 13.58 3.02 13.80
N LEU A 11 12.80 3.09 12.71
CA LEU A 11 11.41 3.53 12.78
C LEU A 11 10.53 2.50 13.51
N ALA A 12 9.65 3.00 14.35
CA ALA A 12 8.72 2.21 15.15
C ALA A 12 7.37 2.92 15.29
N GLN A 13 6.36 2.16 15.69
CA GLN A 13 5.01 2.65 15.95
C GLN A 13 4.57 2.28 17.36
N VAL A 14 3.83 3.17 18.02
CA VAL A 14 3.21 2.92 19.32
C VAL A 14 1.99 2.01 19.15
N VAL A 15 2.08 0.77 19.61
CA VAL A 15 0.97 -0.20 19.50
C VAL A 15 0.17 -0.33 20.78
N LYS A 16 0.78 -0.04 21.93
CA LYS A 16 0.08 -0.15 23.23
C LYS A 16 0.69 0.80 24.27
N ILE A 17 -0.17 1.34 25.11
CA ILE A 17 0.20 2.11 26.30
C ILE A 17 -0.52 1.50 27.49
N THR A 18 0.22 1.15 28.57
CA THR A 18 -0.33 0.57 29.77
C THR A 18 0.37 1.20 30.99
N GLY A 19 -0.32 2.14 31.66
CA GLY A 19 0.30 2.93 32.70
C GLY A 19 1.51 3.70 32.22
N ASP A 20 2.68 3.42 32.81
CA ASP A 20 3.95 4.05 32.45
C ASP A 20 4.74 3.28 31.37
N GLU A 21 4.19 2.17 30.86
CA GLU A 21 4.82 1.34 29.87
C GLU A 21 4.25 1.61 28.46
N VAL A 22 5.14 1.79 27.49
CA VAL A 22 4.81 1.94 26.06
C VAL A 22 5.39 0.77 25.28
N THR A 23 4.53 0.07 24.57
CA THR A 23 4.96 -1.00 23.65
C THR A 23 5.13 -0.42 22.25
N LEU A 24 6.32 -0.57 21.71
CA LEU A 24 6.69 -0.13 20.36
C LEU A 24 6.89 -1.32 19.45
N GLN A 25 6.36 -1.23 18.24
CA GLN A 25 6.63 -2.17 17.18
C GLN A 25 7.65 -1.56 16.22
N VAL A 26 8.86 -2.14 16.17
CA VAL A 26 9.94 -1.69 15.28
C VAL A 26 9.77 -2.35 13.92
N PHE A 27 9.66 -1.55 12.86
CA PHE A 27 9.39 -2.06 11.50
C PHE A 27 10.53 -2.93 10.95
N GLU A 28 11.77 -2.50 11.13
CA GLU A 28 12.96 -3.24 10.68
C GLU A 28 13.36 -4.41 11.60
N GLY A 29 12.56 -4.71 12.64
CA GLY A 29 12.88 -5.70 13.65
C GLY A 29 13.80 -5.18 14.75
N THR A 30 13.88 -5.96 15.83
CA THR A 30 14.58 -5.57 17.07
C THR A 30 16.03 -6.05 17.16
N GLU A 31 16.51 -6.73 16.14
CA GLU A 31 17.90 -7.23 16.12
C GLU A 31 18.92 -6.08 16.22
N GLY A 32 19.90 -6.25 17.11
CA GLY A 32 20.94 -5.26 17.35
C GLY A 32 20.53 -4.04 18.17
N ILE A 33 19.30 -3.98 18.69
CA ILE A 33 18.84 -2.92 19.58
C ILE A 33 19.29 -3.26 21.01
N PRO A 34 20.12 -2.41 21.65
CA PRO A 34 20.53 -2.63 23.04
C PRO A 34 19.38 -2.34 24.01
N THR A 35 19.40 -2.92 25.20
CA THR A 35 18.35 -2.72 26.23
C THR A 35 18.24 -1.29 26.76
N ASN A 36 19.29 -0.49 26.57
CA ASN A 36 19.35 0.93 26.92
C ASN A 36 19.24 1.83 25.67
N ALA A 37 18.61 1.34 24.59
CA ALA A 37 18.42 2.11 23.38
C ALA A 37 17.65 3.41 23.64
N GLU A 38 18.06 4.47 22.95
CA GLU A 38 17.32 5.72 22.96
C GLU A 38 16.01 5.58 22.19
N VAL A 39 14.93 6.06 22.78
CA VAL A 39 13.61 6.12 22.16
C VAL A 39 13.21 7.57 22.02
N VAL A 40 12.85 7.97 20.79
CA VAL A 40 12.36 9.32 20.49
C VAL A 40 10.96 9.22 19.90
N PHE A 41 9.98 9.79 20.58
CA PHE A 41 8.61 9.91 20.06
C PHE A 41 8.54 11.08 19.06
N LEU A 42 7.96 10.85 17.87
CA LEU A 42 7.93 11.84 16.82
C LEU A 42 6.72 12.79 16.88
N GLY A 43 5.72 12.48 17.71
CA GLY A 43 4.52 13.31 17.90
C GLY A 43 3.62 13.36 16.67
N LYS A 44 3.77 12.44 15.72
CA LYS A 44 2.98 12.39 14.49
C LYS A 44 2.57 10.96 14.12
N ALA A 45 1.42 10.84 13.48
CA ALA A 45 0.97 9.61 12.85
C ALA A 45 1.73 9.36 11.53
N PRO A 46 1.66 8.14 10.96
CA PRO A 46 2.19 7.85 9.64
C PRO A 46 1.59 8.78 8.58
N THR A 47 2.44 9.40 7.78
CA THR A 47 2.06 10.28 6.68
C THR A 47 2.63 9.79 5.36
N ILE A 48 2.01 10.17 4.26
CA ILE A 48 2.51 9.99 2.91
C ILE A 48 2.51 11.33 2.18
N LYS A 49 3.51 11.55 1.33
CA LYS A 49 3.53 12.72 0.44
C LYS A 49 2.65 12.44 -0.78
N VAL A 50 1.69 13.32 -1.05
CA VAL A 50 0.75 13.19 -2.16
C VAL A 50 1.02 14.28 -3.19
N SER A 51 1.23 13.88 -4.44
CA SER A 51 1.35 14.77 -5.60
C SER A 51 1.16 13.97 -6.90
N GLU A 52 1.05 14.67 -8.03
CA GLU A 52 1.00 14.02 -9.36
C GLU A 52 2.28 13.25 -9.70
N GLN A 53 3.40 13.54 -9.02
CA GLN A 53 4.68 12.84 -9.18
C GLN A 53 4.64 11.36 -8.75
N LEU A 54 3.62 10.94 -7.98
CA LEU A 54 3.41 9.53 -7.63
C LEU A 54 3.09 8.65 -8.84
N SER A 55 2.50 9.24 -9.88
CA SER A 55 2.07 8.49 -11.07
C SER A 55 3.26 7.88 -11.81
N GLY A 56 3.15 6.61 -12.13
CA GLY A 56 4.19 5.85 -12.82
C GLY A 56 5.30 5.33 -11.93
N ARG A 57 5.23 5.55 -10.62
CA ARG A 57 6.31 5.28 -9.70
C ARG A 57 6.03 4.06 -8.81
N PHE A 58 7.12 3.50 -8.28
CA PHE A 58 7.12 2.38 -7.34
C PHE A 58 7.74 2.80 -6.02
N PHE A 59 7.03 2.52 -4.93
CA PHE A 59 7.38 2.91 -3.57
C PHE A 59 7.43 1.69 -2.65
N ASN A 60 8.21 1.80 -1.57
CA ASN A 60 8.14 0.88 -0.44
C ASN A 60 6.88 1.15 0.42
N ALA A 61 6.73 0.42 1.53
CA ALA A 61 5.62 0.58 2.46
C ALA A 61 5.55 1.97 3.13
N PHE A 62 6.67 2.71 3.18
CA PHE A 62 6.75 4.04 3.79
C PHE A 62 6.59 5.18 2.78
N GLY A 63 6.46 4.87 1.51
CA GLY A 63 6.36 5.86 0.45
C GLY A 63 7.70 6.33 -0.12
N ASP A 64 8.81 5.66 0.21
CA ASP A 64 10.10 5.97 -0.39
C ASP A 64 10.22 5.31 -1.76
N PRO A 65 10.76 6.01 -2.76
CA PRO A 65 10.94 5.46 -4.10
C PRO A 65 11.89 4.25 -4.14
N ILE A 66 11.45 3.17 -4.78
CA ILE A 66 12.26 1.96 -5.02
C ILE A 66 12.61 1.75 -6.50
N ASP A 67 12.20 2.68 -7.36
CA ASP A 67 12.41 2.64 -8.79
C ASP A 67 13.68 3.40 -9.26
N GLY A 68 14.45 3.95 -8.31
CA GLY A 68 15.65 4.75 -8.60
C GLY A 68 15.38 6.19 -9.01
N GLY A 69 14.11 6.62 -8.98
CA GLY A 69 13.74 8.00 -9.25
C GLY A 69 13.93 8.92 -8.02
N PRO A 70 13.74 10.23 -8.18
CA PRO A 70 13.87 11.20 -7.10
C PRO A 70 12.79 11.01 -6.03
N GLU A 71 13.04 11.56 -4.84
CA GLU A 71 12.03 11.69 -3.79
C GLU A 71 10.83 12.49 -4.29
N ILE A 72 9.65 12.20 -3.71
CA ILE A 72 8.42 12.93 -4.03
C ILE A 72 8.36 14.24 -3.26
N GLU A 73 8.07 15.30 -3.97
CA GLU A 73 7.69 16.58 -3.38
C GLU A 73 6.17 16.70 -3.38
N GLY A 74 5.56 16.99 -2.23
CA GLY A 74 4.11 17.09 -2.13
C GLY A 74 3.63 17.40 -0.73
N GLU A 75 2.32 17.48 -0.59
CA GLU A 75 1.65 17.66 0.69
C GLU A 75 1.74 16.38 1.53
N GLU A 76 2.15 16.50 2.79
CA GLU A 76 2.08 15.38 3.73
C GLU A 76 0.64 15.18 4.20
N VAL A 77 0.11 13.98 3.97
CA VAL A 77 -1.25 13.58 4.36
C VAL A 77 -1.18 12.38 5.29
N GLU A 78 -1.91 12.41 6.40
CA GLU A 78 -2.03 11.27 7.31
C GLU A 78 -2.71 10.08 6.60
N ILE A 79 -2.11 8.88 6.73
CA ILE A 79 -2.63 7.65 6.12
C ILE A 79 -3.93 7.23 6.81
N GLY A 80 -4.02 7.39 8.14
CA GLY A 80 -5.20 7.12 8.94
C GLY A 80 -6.19 8.28 8.90
N GLY A 81 -7.12 8.30 7.95
CA GLY A 81 -8.18 9.31 7.93
C GLY A 81 -9.22 9.12 9.04
N PRO A 82 -10.05 10.15 9.33
CA PRO A 82 -11.11 10.05 10.33
C PRO A 82 -12.15 9.00 9.93
N SER A 83 -12.66 8.27 10.93
CA SER A 83 -13.73 7.29 10.72
C SER A 83 -14.96 7.96 10.10
N VAL A 84 -15.42 7.44 8.97
CA VAL A 84 -16.63 7.92 8.29
C VAL A 84 -17.86 7.42 9.03
N ASN A 85 -18.70 8.34 9.49
CA ASN A 85 -19.99 8.00 10.10
C ASN A 85 -20.80 7.11 9.13
N PRO A 86 -21.28 5.94 9.58
CA PRO A 86 -22.07 5.02 8.74
C PRO A 86 -23.27 5.67 8.03
N VAL A 87 -23.90 6.67 8.65
CA VAL A 87 -25.04 7.43 8.06
C VAL A 87 -24.64 8.22 6.80
N ARG A 88 -23.36 8.56 6.66
CA ARG A 88 -22.84 9.27 5.48
C ARG A 88 -22.43 8.34 4.34
N ARG A 89 -22.43 7.02 4.56
CA ARG A 89 -22.07 6.06 3.53
C ARG A 89 -23.17 6.01 2.48
N LYS A 90 -22.80 6.21 1.23
CA LYS A 90 -23.71 6.00 0.09
C LYS A 90 -23.62 4.55 -0.35
N GLN A 91 -24.74 4.03 -0.87
CA GLN A 91 -24.74 2.71 -1.48
C GLN A 91 -23.93 2.77 -2.80
N PRO A 92 -22.99 1.85 -3.03
CA PRO A 92 -22.24 1.78 -4.28
C PRO A 92 -23.19 1.63 -5.47
N SER A 93 -23.01 2.41 -6.53
CA SER A 93 -23.89 2.39 -7.70
C SER A 93 -23.19 2.67 -9.04
N GLU A 94 -21.95 3.16 -9.02
CA GLU A 94 -21.20 3.47 -10.23
C GLU A 94 -20.41 2.25 -10.69
N LEU A 95 -20.74 1.75 -11.88
CA LEU A 95 -20.03 0.64 -12.52
C LEU A 95 -18.59 1.08 -12.88
N ILE A 96 -17.62 0.21 -12.57
CA ILE A 96 -16.26 0.27 -13.08
C ILE A 96 -16.12 -0.90 -14.05
N ALA A 97 -16.26 -0.64 -15.33
CA ALA A 97 -16.11 -1.68 -16.36
C ALA A 97 -14.66 -2.16 -16.43
N THR A 98 -14.46 -3.47 -16.39
CA THR A 98 -13.14 -4.11 -16.49
C THR A 98 -12.88 -4.72 -17.86
N GLY A 99 -13.91 -4.86 -18.69
CA GLY A 99 -13.84 -5.56 -19.96
C GLY A 99 -13.61 -7.07 -19.83
N ILE A 100 -13.76 -7.61 -18.61
CA ILE A 100 -13.66 -9.05 -18.31
C ILE A 100 -15.06 -9.56 -18.01
N ALA A 101 -15.66 -10.31 -18.93
CA ALA A 101 -17.03 -10.74 -18.85
C ALA A 101 -17.38 -11.49 -17.55
N GLY A 102 -16.48 -12.29 -17.01
CA GLY A 102 -16.67 -12.99 -15.73
C GLY A 102 -16.80 -12.05 -14.55
N ILE A 103 -16.17 -10.89 -14.59
CA ILE A 103 -16.29 -9.85 -13.56
C ILE A 103 -17.53 -8.99 -13.84
N ASP A 104 -17.61 -8.40 -15.03
CA ASP A 104 -18.63 -7.40 -15.35
C ASP A 104 -20.06 -7.95 -15.31
N LEU A 105 -20.26 -9.26 -15.61
CA LEU A 105 -21.58 -9.88 -15.60
C LEU A 105 -21.96 -10.58 -14.29
N ASN A 106 -20.98 -11.14 -13.57
CA ASN A 106 -21.29 -11.97 -12.38
C ASN A 106 -20.92 -11.31 -11.05
N ASN A 107 -19.78 -10.61 -11.01
CA ASN A 107 -19.26 -9.95 -9.82
C ASN A 107 -18.89 -8.50 -10.13
N THR A 108 -19.82 -7.78 -10.68
CA THR A 108 -19.67 -6.40 -11.16
C THR A 108 -18.88 -5.53 -10.20
N LEU A 109 -17.79 -4.94 -10.69
CA LEU A 109 -17.00 -3.98 -9.90
C LEU A 109 -17.73 -2.64 -9.85
N VAL A 110 -17.96 -2.16 -8.63
CA VAL A 110 -18.68 -0.90 -8.39
C VAL A 110 -17.84 0.01 -7.50
N SER A 111 -17.85 1.29 -7.78
CA SER A 111 -17.12 2.30 -7.01
C SER A 111 -17.48 2.21 -5.52
N GLY A 112 -16.46 2.11 -4.65
CA GLY A 112 -16.64 1.95 -3.21
C GLY A 112 -16.88 0.52 -2.71
N GLN A 113 -16.89 -0.48 -3.61
CA GLN A 113 -17.04 -1.89 -3.26
C GLN A 113 -15.67 -2.57 -3.12
N LYS A 114 -15.60 -3.61 -2.28
CA LYS A 114 -14.47 -4.54 -2.22
C LYS A 114 -14.87 -5.85 -2.88
N ILE A 115 -14.08 -6.28 -3.86
CA ILE A 115 -14.25 -7.59 -4.50
C ILE A 115 -13.01 -8.44 -4.16
N PRO A 116 -13.18 -9.54 -3.42
CA PRO A 116 -12.08 -10.47 -3.18
C PRO A 116 -11.86 -11.37 -4.41
N PHE A 117 -10.61 -11.58 -4.75
CA PHE A 117 -10.16 -12.57 -5.73
C PHE A 117 -9.34 -13.63 -5.01
N PHE A 118 -9.72 -14.89 -5.18
CA PHE A 118 -8.98 -16.04 -4.67
C PHE A 118 -8.60 -16.94 -5.84
N ALA A 119 -7.40 -17.48 -5.78
CA ALA A 119 -6.91 -18.43 -6.78
C ALA A 119 -6.06 -19.49 -6.11
N ASP A 120 -6.13 -20.71 -6.64
CA ASP A 120 -5.18 -21.75 -6.30
C ASP A 120 -3.79 -21.44 -6.86
N PRO A 121 -2.71 -22.02 -6.33
CA PRO A 121 -1.34 -21.68 -6.71
C PRO A 121 -1.02 -21.74 -8.21
N ASP A 122 -1.69 -22.65 -8.94
CA ASP A 122 -1.45 -22.86 -10.38
C ASP A 122 -2.33 -21.98 -11.28
N GLN A 123 -3.15 -21.12 -10.71
CA GLN A 123 -4.05 -20.26 -11.49
C GLN A 123 -3.35 -18.93 -11.88
N PRO A 124 -3.71 -18.34 -13.03
CA PRO A 124 -3.09 -17.12 -13.55
C PRO A 124 -3.55 -15.86 -12.82
N PHE A 125 -3.43 -15.84 -11.47
CA PHE A 125 -3.92 -14.75 -10.61
C PHE A 125 -3.34 -13.39 -11.02
N ASN A 126 -2.01 -13.29 -11.14
CA ASN A 126 -1.33 -12.05 -11.49
C ASN A 126 -1.75 -11.53 -12.87
N GLN A 127 -2.01 -12.42 -13.83
CA GLN A 127 -2.49 -12.04 -15.16
C GLN A 127 -3.90 -11.44 -15.08
N VAL A 128 -4.78 -12.02 -14.28
CA VAL A 128 -6.14 -11.49 -14.09
C VAL A 128 -6.06 -10.13 -13.41
N MET A 129 -5.29 -9.99 -12.34
CA MET A 129 -5.14 -8.71 -11.62
C MET A 129 -4.54 -7.62 -12.50
N ALA A 130 -3.49 -7.94 -13.28
CA ALA A 130 -2.90 -7.00 -14.22
C ALA A 130 -3.90 -6.57 -15.31
N ASN A 131 -4.69 -7.50 -15.84
CA ASN A 131 -5.73 -7.19 -16.84
C ASN A 131 -6.85 -6.32 -16.24
N VAL A 132 -7.29 -6.58 -15.01
CA VAL A 132 -8.26 -5.71 -14.32
C VAL A 132 -7.69 -4.29 -14.20
N ALA A 133 -6.45 -4.15 -13.73
CA ALA A 133 -5.80 -2.86 -13.58
C ALA A 133 -5.66 -2.12 -14.92
N LEU A 134 -5.26 -2.81 -15.99
CA LEU A 134 -5.07 -2.20 -17.32
C LEU A 134 -6.38 -1.78 -17.99
N ARG A 135 -7.47 -2.50 -17.76
CA ARG A 135 -8.75 -2.33 -18.45
C ARG A 135 -9.79 -1.56 -17.65
N ALA A 136 -9.65 -1.50 -16.33
CA ALA A 136 -10.60 -0.77 -15.49
C ALA A 136 -10.74 0.70 -15.95
N GLU A 137 -11.95 1.14 -16.17
CA GLU A 137 -12.27 2.49 -16.58
C GLU A 137 -12.20 3.44 -15.37
N THR A 138 -10.97 3.78 -14.98
CA THR A 138 -10.67 4.68 -13.86
C THR A 138 -9.54 5.64 -14.23
N ASP A 139 -9.49 6.79 -13.59
CA ASP A 139 -8.44 7.79 -13.84
C ASP A 139 -7.09 7.32 -13.31
N LYS A 140 -7.06 6.80 -12.09
CA LYS A 140 -5.84 6.32 -11.42
C LYS A 140 -6.06 4.94 -10.79
N ILE A 141 -5.00 4.19 -10.73
CA ILE A 141 -4.94 2.86 -10.11
C ILE A 141 -3.85 2.85 -9.06
N ILE A 142 -4.16 2.36 -7.90
CA ILE A 142 -3.18 2.14 -6.85
C ILE A 142 -2.98 0.64 -6.68
N LEU A 143 -1.77 0.17 -6.95
CA LEU A 143 -1.35 -1.20 -6.70
C LEU A 143 -0.71 -1.30 -5.32
N GLY A 144 -1.31 -2.06 -4.42
CA GLY A 144 -0.73 -2.43 -3.13
C GLY A 144 -0.24 -3.87 -3.17
N GLY A 145 1.06 -4.08 -3.25
CA GLY A 145 1.69 -5.40 -3.21
C GLY A 145 2.20 -5.71 -1.81
N MET A 146 1.55 -6.63 -1.09
CA MET A 146 1.93 -7.00 0.28
C MET A 146 2.52 -8.41 0.31
N GLY A 147 3.84 -8.52 0.53
CA GLY A 147 4.56 -9.79 0.56
C GLY A 147 4.65 -10.45 -0.81
N MET A 148 4.77 -9.68 -1.86
CA MET A 148 4.99 -10.17 -3.21
C MET A 148 6.35 -10.86 -3.34
N THR A 149 6.45 -11.88 -4.18
CA THR A 149 7.76 -12.35 -4.60
C THR A 149 8.43 -11.29 -5.50
N ASN A 150 9.75 -11.33 -5.60
CA ASN A 150 10.45 -10.42 -6.51
C ASN A 150 10.03 -10.64 -7.98
N ASP A 151 9.74 -11.87 -8.36
CA ASP A 151 9.27 -12.22 -9.71
C ASP A 151 7.89 -11.61 -9.99
N ASP A 152 6.97 -11.62 -9.01
CA ASP A 152 5.66 -10.98 -9.14
C ASP A 152 5.79 -9.46 -9.27
N TYR A 153 6.66 -8.84 -8.48
CA TYR A 153 6.95 -7.41 -8.61
C TYR A 153 7.45 -7.05 -10.01
N LEU A 154 8.45 -7.80 -10.51
CA LEU A 154 8.98 -7.58 -11.86
C LEU A 154 7.94 -7.86 -12.94
N TYR A 155 7.07 -8.85 -12.74
CA TYR A 155 5.97 -9.14 -13.64
C TYR A 155 5.05 -7.92 -13.80
N PHE A 156 4.52 -7.37 -12.70
CA PHE A 156 3.63 -6.20 -12.75
C PHE A 156 4.33 -4.98 -13.35
N LYS A 157 5.56 -4.71 -12.94
CA LYS A 157 6.36 -3.60 -13.50
C LYS A 157 6.51 -3.71 -15.01
N ASN A 158 6.84 -4.89 -15.51
CA ASN A 158 7.02 -5.12 -16.96
C ASN A 158 5.69 -5.03 -17.71
N VAL A 159 4.61 -5.62 -17.20
CA VAL A 159 3.30 -5.59 -17.84
C VAL A 159 2.78 -4.16 -17.96
N PHE A 160 2.88 -3.35 -16.92
CA PHE A 160 2.42 -1.96 -16.92
C PHE A 160 3.29 -1.07 -17.81
N SER A 161 4.61 -1.28 -17.79
CA SER A 161 5.53 -0.56 -18.67
C SER A 161 5.27 -0.87 -20.15
N ASN A 162 5.14 -2.14 -20.50
CA ASN A 162 4.91 -2.58 -21.87
C ASN A 162 3.54 -2.13 -22.43
N ALA A 163 2.54 -2.00 -21.55
CA ALA A 163 1.22 -1.49 -21.90
C ALA A 163 1.18 0.03 -22.04
N GLY A 164 2.24 0.76 -21.67
CA GLY A 164 2.26 2.22 -21.64
C GLY A 164 1.28 2.82 -20.63
N ALA A 165 0.95 2.09 -19.55
CA ALA A 165 -0.08 2.46 -18.60
C ALA A 165 0.50 3.00 -17.28
N LEU A 166 1.83 3.17 -17.19
CA LEU A 166 2.48 3.57 -15.94
C LEU A 166 1.96 4.91 -15.40
N ASP A 167 1.72 5.89 -16.26
CA ASP A 167 1.27 7.25 -15.86
C ASP A 167 -0.06 7.28 -15.11
N ARG A 168 -0.83 6.21 -15.14
CA ARG A 168 -2.08 6.08 -14.37
C ARG A 168 -1.96 5.14 -13.17
N ILE A 169 -0.79 4.53 -12.95
CA ILE A 169 -0.58 3.53 -11.89
C ILE A 169 0.41 4.06 -10.86
N VAL A 170 0.05 3.96 -9.59
CA VAL A 170 0.92 4.20 -8.44
C VAL A 170 1.10 2.86 -7.72
N SER A 171 2.33 2.45 -7.45
CA SER A 171 2.59 1.14 -6.87
C SER A 171 3.32 1.24 -5.54
N PHE A 172 2.70 0.70 -4.47
CA PHE A 172 3.34 0.49 -3.17
C PHE A 172 3.62 -1.00 -3.01
N VAL A 173 4.88 -1.36 -2.84
CA VAL A 173 5.31 -2.76 -2.86
C VAL A 173 6.17 -3.09 -1.65
N ASN A 174 5.74 -4.13 -0.91
CA ASN A 174 6.54 -4.83 0.06
C ASN A 174 6.76 -6.26 -0.45
N THR A 175 8.02 -6.65 -0.61
CA THR A 175 8.37 -8.00 -1.09
C THR A 175 8.59 -8.97 0.07
N THR A 176 8.75 -10.26 -0.25
CA THR A 176 9.11 -11.29 0.73
C THR A 176 10.49 -11.08 1.36
N GLU A 177 11.32 -10.22 0.78
CA GLU A 177 12.65 -9.86 1.29
C GLU A 177 12.57 -8.74 2.35
N ASN A 178 11.46 -7.98 2.36
CA ASN A 178 11.22 -6.94 3.35
C ASN A 178 10.65 -7.50 4.66
N PRO A 179 10.89 -6.83 5.80
CA PRO A 179 10.28 -7.21 7.07
C PRO A 179 8.76 -7.31 6.99
N PRO A 180 8.15 -8.41 7.50
CA PRO A 180 6.68 -8.58 7.46
C PRO A 180 5.90 -7.47 8.17
N VAL A 181 6.52 -6.82 9.16
CA VAL A 181 5.91 -5.75 9.97
C VAL A 181 5.60 -4.51 9.12
N GLU A 182 6.37 -4.26 8.06
CA GLU A 182 6.11 -3.15 7.12
C GLU A 182 4.78 -3.26 6.36
N ARG A 183 4.10 -4.41 6.46
CA ARG A 183 2.80 -4.65 5.79
C ARG A 183 1.61 -4.16 6.60
N LEU A 184 1.84 -3.74 7.83
CA LEU A 184 0.81 -3.24 8.76
C LEU A 184 0.53 -1.77 8.53
#